data_18728fed3337b7c5f8041e9ff1ef9d71
#
_entry.id   18728fed3337b7c5f8041e9ff1ef9d71
#
_cell.length_a   1.000
_cell.length_b   1.000
_cell.length_c   1.000
_cell.angle_alpha   90.00
_cell.angle_beta   90.00
_cell.angle_gamma   90.00
#
_symmetry.space_group_name_H-M   'P 1'
#
loop_
_entity.id
_entity.type
_entity.pdbx_description
1 polymer ?
#
loop_
_entity_poly.entity_id
_entity_poly.type
_entity_poly.pdbx_seq_one_letter_code
_entity_poly.pdbx_strand_id
1 'polypeptide(L)'
;LNIYMKDTSNGVEQLNPGTMFDSIYGEGATSASSSMSSGMGMGMFSNSSVWNQLLGNQQVLDEQYDVLAGHWPENFNEVVLVADKNNEVDDYTLYSLGLKDPEEVRTLFKKMMVGESYETKKDISYTFDEILDTEFKLVMPTDMYKYNDVTGTWDDYSKDDKYMTNVVNNGTDIKVCGIIRPNDDAVSTSLSSGIGYTAKLTEYIIEEVKNSEIAKAQLADTSVDVFTGVPFDNDRNTEITMDDVNAYMATLSPEESAQMQAMTSGMSDDQILQLFSASLKARTTDATLDSNKSKLGITDLDTPSQIDIYATDFDSKEKVQNIIKDYNKLQQDDGKEENVINYTDYVGIMMSSVSTIINAISYVLIAFVAISLIVSSIMIGIITYISVLKELRKLEY
;
A
#
# COMPACT_ATOMS: atom_id res chain seq x y z
N LEU A 1 7.50 4.99 -2.11
CA LEU A 1 8.06 6.35 -2.00
C LEU A 1 8.79 6.51 -0.67
N ASN A 2 10.03 7.04 -0.68
CA ASN A 2 10.77 7.43 0.52
C ASN A 2 10.85 8.94 0.56
N ILE A 3 9.90 9.54 1.26
CA ILE A 3 9.77 10.99 1.36
C ILE A 3 10.28 11.43 2.73
N TYR A 4 11.12 12.46 2.71
CA TYR A 4 11.76 13.02 3.89
C TYR A 4 11.46 14.50 4.03
N MET A 5 11.49 14.99 5.27
CA MET A 5 11.51 16.41 5.54
C MET A 5 12.72 17.08 4.89
N LYS A 6 12.53 18.24 4.26
CA LYS A 6 13.62 19.01 3.65
C LYS A 6 14.57 19.59 4.71
N ASP A 7 14.02 20.03 5.84
CA ASP A 7 14.82 20.54 6.96
C ASP A 7 15.36 19.40 7.83
N THR A 8 16.65 19.15 7.73
CA THR A 8 17.37 18.14 8.51
C THR A 8 18.06 18.71 9.76
N SER A 9 17.75 19.94 10.16
CA SER A 9 18.39 20.59 11.32
C SER A 9 18.14 19.88 12.65
N ASN A 10 17.00 19.19 12.78
CA ASN A 10 16.61 18.39 13.93
C ASN A 10 16.80 16.88 13.75
N GLY A 11 17.50 16.48 12.69
CA GLY A 11 17.69 15.09 12.30
C GLY A 11 17.00 14.75 10.98
N VAL A 12 17.17 13.51 10.53
CA VAL A 12 16.53 12.99 9.30
C VAL A 12 15.19 12.38 9.68
N GLU A 13 14.13 12.92 9.10
CA GLU A 13 12.77 12.44 9.36
C GLU A 13 12.08 12.00 8.08
N GLN A 14 11.69 10.73 8.05
CA GLN A 14 10.89 10.17 6.97
C GLN A 14 9.40 10.39 7.25
N LEU A 15 8.69 10.95 6.26
CA LEU A 15 7.28 11.36 6.38
C LEU A 15 6.29 10.27 5.95
N ASN A 16 6.72 9.02 5.86
CA ASN A 16 5.85 7.92 5.47
C ASN A 16 5.10 7.36 6.68
N PRO A 17 3.77 7.29 6.68
CA PRO A 17 3.01 6.68 7.78
C PRO A 17 3.44 5.24 8.13
N GLY A 18 3.88 4.45 7.14
CA GLY A 18 4.37 3.09 7.35
C GLY A 18 5.55 3.01 8.31
N THR A 19 6.50 3.94 8.25
CA THR A 19 7.64 3.97 9.16
C THR A 19 7.26 4.33 10.59
N MET A 20 6.13 5.02 10.77
CA MET A 20 5.59 5.30 12.09
C MET A 20 5.16 4.01 12.80
N PHE A 21 4.50 3.09 12.11
CA PHE A 21 4.17 1.78 12.67
C PHE A 21 5.41 0.98 13.05
N ASP A 22 6.41 0.96 12.19
CA ASP A 22 7.67 0.29 12.46
C ASP A 22 8.42 0.91 13.66
N SER A 23 8.35 2.23 13.82
CA SER A 23 8.94 2.92 14.98
C SER A 23 8.20 2.66 16.30
N ILE A 24 6.91 2.36 16.25
CA ILE A 24 6.09 2.05 17.45
C ILE A 24 6.21 0.58 17.86
N TYR A 25 6.22 -0.33 16.90
CA TYR A 25 6.08 -1.79 17.11
C TYR A 25 7.32 -2.60 16.77
N GLY A 26 8.37 -1.98 16.22
CA GLY A 26 9.58 -2.63 15.73
C GLY A 26 9.59 -2.85 14.22
N GLU A 27 10.80 -3.05 13.67
CA GLU A 27 11.01 -3.26 12.23
C GLU A 27 10.16 -4.41 11.69
N GLY A 28 9.51 -4.18 10.56
CA GLY A 28 8.65 -5.18 9.90
C GLY A 28 7.22 -5.25 10.42
N ALA A 29 6.83 -4.41 11.40
CA ALA A 29 5.47 -4.39 11.93
C ALA A 29 4.44 -4.03 10.84
N THR A 30 4.80 -3.15 9.91
CA THR A 30 3.97 -2.80 8.75
C THR A 30 3.74 -4.02 7.85
N SER A 31 4.78 -4.82 7.62
CA SER A 31 4.68 -6.05 6.81
C SER A 31 3.92 -7.17 7.53
N ALA A 32 4.07 -7.27 8.86
CA ALA A 32 3.35 -8.25 9.67
C ALA A 32 1.85 -7.89 9.83
N SER A 33 1.50 -6.60 9.90
CA SER A 33 0.12 -6.15 10.02
C SER A 33 -0.71 -6.47 8.77
N SER A 34 -0.11 -6.46 7.59
CA SER A 34 -0.79 -6.85 6.34
C SER A 34 -1.22 -8.32 6.33
N SER A 35 -0.49 -9.21 7.00
CA SER A 35 -0.83 -10.63 7.14
C SER A 35 -1.79 -10.94 8.31
N MET A 36 -1.86 -10.07 9.33
CA MET A 36 -2.75 -10.22 10.50
C MET A 36 -4.08 -9.47 10.38
N SER A 37 -4.29 -8.67 9.34
CA SER A 37 -5.45 -7.77 9.19
C SER A 37 -6.80 -8.47 9.05
N SER A 38 -6.82 -9.78 8.86
CA SER A 38 -8.07 -10.56 8.70
C SER A 38 -8.87 -10.78 9.99
N GLY A 39 -8.34 -10.43 11.17
CA GLY A 39 -8.94 -10.82 12.45
C GLY A 39 -9.32 -9.72 13.44
N MET A 40 -8.81 -8.50 13.33
CA MET A 40 -8.90 -7.53 14.44
C MET A 40 -9.18 -6.07 14.08
N GLY A 41 -9.87 -5.77 12.98
CA GLY A 41 -10.25 -4.38 12.65
C GLY A 41 -9.08 -3.44 12.29
N MET A 42 -7.85 -3.93 12.26
CA MET A 42 -6.65 -3.17 11.87
C MET A 42 -6.52 -3.01 10.34
N GLY A 43 -7.35 -3.67 9.55
CA GLY A 43 -7.39 -3.52 8.10
C GLY A 43 -7.73 -2.11 7.61
N MET A 44 -8.21 -1.25 8.50
CA MET A 44 -8.50 0.15 8.19
C MET A 44 -7.22 1.00 8.00
N PHE A 45 -6.09 0.56 8.56
CA PHE A 45 -4.83 1.31 8.53
C PHE A 45 -3.81 0.75 7.51
N SER A 46 -3.98 -0.49 7.07
CA SER A 46 -3.02 -1.15 6.17
C SER A 46 -3.14 -0.70 4.71
N ASN A 47 -4.21 -0.01 4.33
CA ASN A 47 -4.49 0.39 2.95
C ASN A 47 -4.63 1.91 2.74
N SER A 48 -4.38 2.74 3.75
CA SER A 48 -4.41 4.19 3.61
C SER A 48 -3.02 4.73 3.25
N SER A 49 -2.59 4.51 2.02
CA SER A 49 -1.48 5.27 1.49
C SER A 49 -1.90 6.74 1.41
N VAL A 50 -1.17 7.62 2.11
CA VAL A 50 -1.39 9.08 1.98
C VAL A 50 -0.96 9.56 0.60
N TRP A 51 0.06 8.93 0.04
CA TRP A 51 0.60 9.24 -1.29
C TRP A 51 -0.05 8.34 -2.34
N ASN A 52 -0.86 8.93 -3.21
CA ASN A 52 -1.62 8.20 -4.22
C ASN A 52 -1.35 8.75 -5.62
N GLN A 53 -1.28 7.85 -6.59
CA GLN A 53 -1.15 8.25 -7.98
C GLN A 53 -2.50 8.76 -8.49
N LEU A 54 -2.48 9.97 -9.09
CA LEU A 54 -3.63 10.57 -9.77
C LEU A 54 -3.99 9.79 -11.04
N LEU A 55 -5.26 9.84 -11.42
CA LEU A 55 -5.69 9.32 -12.71
C LEU A 55 -4.96 10.04 -13.85
N GLY A 56 -4.60 9.30 -14.91
CA GLY A 56 -3.93 9.85 -16.07
C GLY A 56 -4.83 10.68 -17.00
N ASN A 57 -6.11 10.84 -16.67
CA ASN A 57 -7.08 11.57 -17.48
C ASN A 57 -7.48 12.89 -16.79
N GLN A 58 -6.93 14.00 -17.30
CA GLN A 58 -7.18 15.34 -16.76
C GLN A 58 -8.66 15.73 -16.78
N GLN A 59 -9.40 15.36 -17.84
CA GLN A 59 -10.83 15.69 -17.93
C GLN A 59 -11.61 15.04 -16.77
N VAL A 60 -11.30 13.81 -16.42
CA VAL A 60 -11.94 13.10 -15.29
C VAL A 60 -11.57 13.76 -13.97
N LEU A 61 -10.33 14.22 -13.82
CA LEU A 61 -9.91 14.95 -12.62
C LEU A 61 -10.65 16.29 -12.50
N ASP A 62 -10.78 17.03 -13.58
CA ASP A 62 -11.50 18.32 -13.61
C ASP A 62 -13.01 18.15 -13.34
N GLU A 63 -13.60 17.00 -13.69
CA GLU A 63 -14.99 16.66 -13.36
C GLU A 63 -15.16 16.23 -11.87
N GLN A 64 -14.10 15.78 -11.22
CA GLN A 64 -14.15 15.29 -9.84
C GLN A 64 -13.74 16.34 -8.80
N TYR A 65 -12.85 17.27 -9.16
CA TYR A 65 -12.22 18.16 -8.20
C TYR A 65 -12.23 19.63 -8.63
N ASP A 66 -12.36 20.50 -7.64
CA ASP A 66 -12.09 21.94 -7.74
C ASP A 66 -10.66 22.22 -7.30
N VAL A 67 -9.93 23.06 -8.04
CA VAL A 67 -8.63 23.59 -7.61
C VAL A 67 -8.88 24.80 -6.72
N LEU A 68 -8.52 24.68 -5.42
CA LEU A 68 -8.70 25.75 -4.45
C LEU A 68 -7.57 26.78 -4.51
N ALA A 69 -6.33 26.31 -4.76
CA ALA A 69 -5.15 27.16 -4.90
C ALA A 69 -4.09 26.45 -5.75
N GLY A 70 -3.19 27.20 -6.38
CA GLY A 70 -2.12 26.66 -7.21
C GLY A 70 -2.64 26.09 -8.54
N HIS A 71 -2.08 24.95 -8.96
CA HIS A 71 -2.39 24.31 -10.23
C HIS A 71 -2.22 22.78 -10.15
N TRP A 72 -2.69 22.06 -11.16
CA TRP A 72 -2.45 20.63 -11.32
C TRP A 72 -0.95 20.34 -11.57
N PRO A 73 -0.42 19.15 -11.10
CA PRO A 73 0.97 18.78 -11.34
C PRO A 73 1.27 18.64 -12.83
N GLU A 74 2.25 19.37 -13.32
CA GLU A 74 2.74 19.31 -14.69
C GLU A 74 4.05 18.52 -14.80
N ASN A 75 4.88 18.59 -13.76
CA ASN A 75 6.18 17.96 -13.67
C ASN A 75 6.16 16.74 -12.74
N PHE A 76 7.15 15.85 -12.89
CA PHE A 76 7.26 14.64 -12.08
C PHE A 76 7.39 14.94 -10.57
N ASN A 77 7.99 16.06 -10.23
CA ASN A 77 8.28 16.47 -8.85
C ASN A 77 7.23 17.41 -8.26
N GLU A 78 6.06 17.49 -8.84
CA GLU A 78 4.93 18.28 -8.37
C GLU A 78 3.84 17.35 -7.85
N VAL A 79 3.23 17.75 -6.71
CA VAL A 79 2.15 17.02 -6.08
C VAL A 79 1.03 17.96 -5.66
N VAL A 80 -0.17 17.44 -5.47
CA VAL A 80 -1.32 18.19 -4.95
C VAL A 80 -1.77 17.64 -3.61
N LEU A 81 -2.20 18.53 -2.72
CA LEU A 81 -2.94 18.15 -1.53
C LEU A 81 -4.42 17.97 -1.90
N VAL A 82 -5.01 16.86 -1.49
CA VAL A 82 -6.43 16.57 -1.61
C VAL A 82 -7.09 16.79 -0.25
N ALA A 83 -7.87 17.86 -0.11
CA ALA A 83 -8.70 18.12 1.05
C ALA A 83 -10.08 17.44 0.89
N ASP A 84 -10.82 17.28 1.98
CA ASP A 84 -12.20 16.84 1.92
C ASP A 84 -13.16 17.96 1.47
N LYS A 85 -14.48 17.65 1.38
CA LYS A 85 -15.50 18.62 0.98
C LYS A 85 -15.62 19.82 1.93
N ASN A 86 -15.16 19.72 3.16
CA ASN A 86 -15.18 20.77 4.19
C ASN A 86 -13.89 21.60 4.23
N ASN A 87 -12.94 21.34 3.30
CA ASN A 87 -11.56 21.85 3.32
C ASN A 87 -10.78 21.38 4.56
N GLU A 88 -11.07 20.17 5.03
CA GLU A 88 -10.37 19.55 6.14
C GLU A 88 -9.36 18.51 5.61
N VAL A 89 -8.28 18.33 6.38
CA VAL A 89 -7.21 17.38 6.08
C VAL A 89 -6.96 16.54 7.32
N ASP A 90 -6.88 15.23 7.15
CA ASP A 90 -6.66 14.31 8.26
C ASP A 90 -5.23 14.42 8.83
N ASP A 91 -5.07 13.96 10.08
CA ASP A 91 -3.82 14.05 10.82
C ASP A 91 -2.65 13.32 10.16
N TYR A 92 -2.92 12.25 9.41
CA TYR A 92 -1.89 11.49 8.69
C TYR A 92 -1.36 12.26 7.49
N THR A 93 -2.26 12.91 6.78
CA THR A 93 -1.90 13.77 5.66
C THR A 93 -1.10 14.97 6.15
N LEU A 94 -1.50 15.60 7.28
CA LEU A 94 -0.73 16.69 7.90
C LEU A 94 0.66 16.23 8.37
N TYR A 95 0.78 15.03 8.95
CA TYR A 95 2.07 14.44 9.27
C TYR A 95 2.92 14.22 8.02
N SER A 96 2.33 13.65 6.97
CA SER A 96 3.02 13.39 5.70
C SER A 96 3.42 14.66 4.94
N LEU A 97 2.81 15.80 5.29
CA LEU A 97 3.23 17.14 4.87
C LEU A 97 4.29 17.76 5.78
N GLY A 98 4.67 17.10 6.88
CA GLY A 98 5.58 17.68 7.88
C GLY A 98 4.99 18.85 8.66
N LEU A 99 3.67 19.04 8.61
CA LEU A 99 2.95 20.12 9.29
C LEU A 99 2.50 19.72 10.71
N LYS A 100 2.63 18.45 11.07
CA LYS A 100 2.29 17.92 12.39
C LYS A 100 3.46 17.18 12.99
N ASP A 101 3.70 17.42 14.30
CA ASP A 101 4.79 16.78 15.04
C ASP A 101 4.60 15.24 15.04
N PRO A 102 5.58 14.48 14.58
CA PRO A 102 5.56 13.01 14.58
C PRO A 102 5.33 12.40 15.97
N GLU A 103 5.87 13.01 17.02
CA GLU A 103 5.68 12.53 18.39
C GLU A 103 4.23 12.68 18.88
N GLU A 104 3.52 13.71 18.43
CA GLU A 104 2.09 13.83 18.71
C GLU A 104 1.30 12.71 18.05
N VAL A 105 1.61 12.42 16.80
CA VAL A 105 0.94 11.35 16.01
C VAL A 105 1.26 9.97 16.61
N ARG A 106 2.52 9.70 16.99
CA ARG A 106 2.91 8.47 17.71
C ARG A 106 2.17 8.31 19.04
N THR A 107 2.03 9.40 19.79
CA THR A 107 1.31 9.40 21.07
C THR A 107 -0.17 9.14 20.89
N LEU A 108 -0.79 9.74 19.87
CA LEU A 108 -2.18 9.49 19.50
C LEU A 108 -2.41 7.99 19.21
N PHE A 109 -1.55 7.40 18.36
CA PHE A 109 -1.63 5.97 18.05
C PHE A 109 -1.53 5.09 19.27
N LYS A 110 -0.52 5.30 20.11
CA LYS A 110 -0.32 4.52 21.33
C LYS A 110 -1.58 4.55 22.22
N LYS A 111 -2.19 5.72 22.39
CA LYS A 111 -3.40 5.87 23.19
C LYS A 111 -4.61 5.19 22.56
N MET A 112 -4.82 5.36 21.26
CA MET A 112 -5.90 4.67 20.54
C MET A 112 -5.83 3.15 20.69
N MET A 113 -4.62 2.58 20.60
CA MET A 113 -4.42 1.13 20.70
C MET A 113 -4.72 0.56 22.09
N VAL A 114 -4.52 1.34 23.14
CA VAL A 114 -4.86 0.92 24.52
C VAL A 114 -6.26 1.34 24.93
N GLY A 115 -7.04 1.92 24.00
CA GLY A 115 -8.42 2.34 24.26
C GLY A 115 -8.53 3.58 25.17
N GLU A 116 -7.45 4.36 25.29
CA GLU A 116 -7.46 5.62 26.05
C GLU A 116 -8.06 6.74 25.19
N SER A 117 -8.85 7.61 25.82
CA SER A 117 -9.34 8.82 25.17
C SER A 117 -8.17 9.81 24.97
N TYR A 118 -8.10 10.38 23.79
CA TYR A 118 -7.16 11.44 23.45
C TYR A 118 -7.93 12.75 23.26
N GLU A 119 -7.51 13.78 23.97
CA GLU A 119 -7.99 15.14 23.69
C GLU A 119 -7.16 15.69 22.51
N THR A 120 -7.81 15.85 21.35
CA THR A 120 -7.20 16.58 20.24
C THR A 120 -6.93 18.01 20.68
N LYS A 121 -5.72 18.49 20.46
CA LYS A 121 -5.43 19.92 20.55
C LYS A 121 -6.35 20.64 19.57
N LYS A 122 -6.76 21.87 19.94
CA LYS A 122 -7.66 22.75 19.17
C LYS A 122 -7.41 22.67 17.66
N ASP A 123 -8.47 22.82 16.88
CA ASP A 123 -8.45 22.97 15.44
C ASP A 123 -7.26 23.83 14.99
N ILE A 124 -6.32 23.20 14.31
CA ILE A 124 -5.18 23.85 13.69
C ILE A 124 -5.63 24.20 12.28
N SER A 125 -5.37 25.39 11.80
CA SER A 125 -5.65 25.82 10.43
C SER A 125 -4.37 26.32 9.78
N TYR A 126 -4.21 25.98 8.50
CA TYR A 126 -3.12 26.44 7.66
C TYR A 126 -3.67 27.28 6.53
N THR A 127 -2.93 28.29 6.11
CA THR A 127 -3.25 29.04 4.90
C THR A 127 -2.83 28.24 3.67
N PHE A 128 -3.42 28.55 2.51
CA PHE A 128 -3.03 27.93 1.25
C PHE A 128 -1.56 28.18 0.92
N ASP A 129 -1.04 29.36 1.22
CA ASP A 129 0.36 29.72 0.98
C ASP A 129 1.30 28.85 1.84
N GLU A 130 1.00 28.63 3.12
CA GLU A 130 1.80 27.75 4.00
C GLU A 130 1.84 26.30 3.45
N ILE A 131 0.76 25.81 2.87
CA ILE A 131 0.71 24.48 2.29
C ILE A 131 1.49 24.43 0.96
N LEU A 132 1.33 25.44 0.10
CA LEU A 132 2.03 25.51 -1.19
C LEU A 132 3.54 25.72 -1.04
N ASP A 133 3.98 26.33 0.06
CA ASP A 133 5.40 26.49 0.40
C ASP A 133 6.04 25.19 0.93
N THR A 134 5.26 24.11 1.08
CA THR A 134 5.77 22.83 1.58
C THR A 134 6.61 22.13 0.53
N GLU A 135 7.82 21.75 0.91
CA GLU A 135 8.78 21.02 0.07
C GLU A 135 9.32 19.80 0.80
N PHE A 136 9.53 18.74 0.04
CA PHE A 136 10.03 17.45 0.52
C PHE A 136 11.31 17.05 -0.19
N LYS A 137 11.96 16.03 0.33
CA LYS A 137 13.04 15.32 -0.33
C LYS A 137 12.63 13.88 -0.64
N LEU A 138 12.71 13.52 -1.90
CA LEU A 138 12.59 12.13 -2.34
C LEU A 138 13.99 11.52 -2.37
N VAL A 139 14.13 10.36 -1.73
CA VAL A 139 15.36 9.56 -1.67
C VAL A 139 15.06 8.21 -2.33
N MET A 140 15.94 7.76 -3.21
CA MET A 140 15.79 6.43 -3.81
C MET A 140 16.15 5.36 -2.77
N PRO A 141 15.47 4.20 -2.76
CA PRO A 141 15.88 3.08 -1.90
C PRO A 141 17.36 2.71 -2.07
N THR A 142 17.87 2.85 -3.26
CA THR A 142 19.27 2.56 -3.63
C THR A 142 20.30 3.53 -3.04
N ASP A 143 19.88 4.76 -2.71
CA ASP A 143 20.78 5.78 -2.14
C ASP A 143 21.16 5.49 -0.68
N MET A 144 20.45 4.57 -0.02
CA MET A 144 20.71 4.16 1.35
C MET A 144 21.91 3.20 1.46
N TYR A 145 22.46 2.74 0.34
CA TYR A 145 23.53 1.76 0.30
C TYR A 145 24.81 2.36 -0.25
N LYS A 146 25.94 1.90 0.25
CA LYS A 146 27.26 2.33 -0.19
C LYS A 146 28.13 1.11 -0.52
N TYR A 147 28.80 1.16 -1.66
CA TYR A 147 29.74 0.13 -2.06
C TYR A 147 30.96 0.10 -1.12
N ASN A 148 31.35 -1.09 -0.71
CA ASN A 148 32.51 -1.36 0.12
C ASN A 148 33.57 -2.05 -0.73
N ASP A 149 34.61 -1.33 -1.09
CA ASP A 149 35.69 -1.83 -1.94
C ASP A 149 36.49 -2.98 -1.31
N VAL A 150 36.43 -3.14 0.03
CA VAL A 150 37.15 -4.20 0.75
C VAL A 150 36.44 -5.53 0.66
N THR A 151 35.10 -5.51 0.82
CA THR A 151 34.28 -6.72 0.79
C THR A 151 33.72 -7.02 -0.61
N GLY A 152 33.69 -6.05 -1.49
CA GLY A 152 33.04 -6.14 -2.81
C GLY A 152 31.51 -6.19 -2.73
N THR A 153 30.92 -5.71 -1.62
CA THR A 153 29.50 -5.75 -1.33
C THR A 153 28.95 -4.36 -1.05
N TRP A 154 27.62 -4.26 -0.88
CA TRP A 154 26.94 -3.02 -0.56
C TRP A 154 26.47 -3.02 0.89
N ASP A 155 26.96 -2.06 1.67
CA ASP A 155 26.61 -1.88 3.08
C ASP A 155 25.41 -0.95 3.22
N ASP A 156 24.52 -1.27 4.19
CA ASP A 156 23.33 -0.49 4.51
C ASP A 156 23.68 0.65 5.48
N TYR A 157 23.50 1.89 5.03
CA TYR A 157 23.71 3.13 5.79
C TYR A 157 22.39 3.84 6.17
N SER A 158 21.25 3.18 5.99
CA SER A 158 19.93 3.76 6.30
C SER A 158 19.78 4.19 7.78
N LYS A 159 20.61 3.64 8.68
CA LYS A 159 20.64 3.97 10.12
C LYS A 159 21.80 4.90 10.52
N ASP A 160 22.61 5.33 9.58
CA ASP A 160 23.68 6.31 9.84
C ASP A 160 23.15 7.73 9.63
N ASP A 161 22.87 8.45 10.70
CA ASP A 161 22.28 9.78 10.67
C ASP A 161 23.07 10.77 9.81
N LYS A 162 24.41 10.68 9.86
CA LYS A 162 25.27 11.60 9.11
C LYS A 162 25.24 11.30 7.62
N TYR A 163 25.25 10.02 7.28
CA TYR A 163 25.13 9.57 5.89
C TYR A 163 23.75 9.97 5.34
N MET A 164 22.68 9.64 6.07
CA MET A 164 21.31 9.93 5.65
C MET A 164 21.04 11.43 5.57
N THR A 165 21.61 12.26 6.46
CA THR A 165 21.53 13.71 6.33
C THR A 165 22.08 14.19 5.00
N ASN A 166 23.22 13.64 4.57
CA ASN A 166 23.80 13.99 3.26
C ASN A 166 22.94 13.49 2.10
N VAL A 167 22.43 12.27 2.20
CA VAL A 167 21.55 11.67 1.16
C VAL A 167 20.27 12.51 1.01
N VAL A 168 19.60 12.84 2.12
CA VAL A 168 18.36 13.63 2.10
C VAL A 168 18.62 15.03 1.54
N ASN A 169 19.68 15.71 1.97
CA ASN A 169 20.01 17.06 1.47
C ASN A 169 20.28 17.08 -0.05
N ASN A 170 20.79 15.99 -0.61
CA ASN A 170 21.03 15.83 -2.04
C ASN A 170 19.86 15.15 -2.79
N GLY A 171 18.82 14.70 -2.07
CA GLY A 171 17.63 14.08 -2.64
C GLY A 171 16.85 15.01 -3.57
N THR A 172 15.99 14.43 -4.38
CA THR A 172 15.17 15.17 -5.34
C THR A 172 14.10 16.01 -4.63
N ASP A 173 14.03 17.31 -4.98
CA ASP A 173 13.00 18.19 -4.43
C ASP A 173 11.61 17.82 -4.98
N ILE A 174 10.67 17.61 -4.09
CA ILE A 174 9.23 17.47 -4.38
C ILE A 174 8.52 18.64 -3.73
N LYS A 175 7.57 19.26 -4.44
CA LYS A 175 6.83 20.43 -3.95
C LYS A 175 5.32 20.26 -4.11
N VAL A 176 4.57 20.83 -3.19
CA VAL A 176 3.12 20.98 -3.33
C VAL A 176 2.85 22.12 -4.31
N CYS A 177 2.24 21.83 -5.45
CA CYS A 177 1.93 22.83 -6.48
C CYS A 177 0.46 23.24 -6.50
N GLY A 178 -0.41 22.51 -5.82
CA GLY A 178 -1.83 22.81 -5.78
C GLY A 178 -2.55 22.17 -4.62
N ILE A 179 -3.72 22.71 -4.32
CA ILE A 179 -4.66 22.21 -3.34
C ILE A 179 -5.98 21.97 -4.05
N ILE A 180 -6.50 20.76 -3.97
CA ILE A 180 -7.75 20.36 -4.63
C ILE A 180 -8.73 19.78 -3.59
N ARG A 181 -10.01 19.82 -3.92
CA ARG A 181 -11.06 19.13 -3.14
C ARG A 181 -12.11 18.52 -4.08
N PRO A 182 -12.85 17.49 -3.63
CA PRO A 182 -14.01 17.01 -4.37
C PRO A 182 -14.99 18.15 -4.66
N ASN A 183 -15.43 18.31 -5.90
CA ASN A 183 -16.45 19.28 -6.22
C ASN A 183 -17.82 18.86 -5.67
N ASP A 184 -18.77 19.79 -5.55
CA ASP A 184 -20.06 19.52 -4.91
C ASP A 184 -20.95 18.56 -5.72
N ASP A 185 -20.77 18.53 -7.03
CA ASP A 185 -21.53 17.69 -7.97
C ASP A 185 -20.92 16.31 -8.16
N ALA A 186 -19.68 16.08 -7.70
CA ALA A 186 -19.02 14.80 -7.83
C ALA A 186 -19.71 13.73 -6.98
N VAL A 187 -20.23 12.71 -7.62
CA VAL A 187 -20.86 11.55 -6.97
C VAL A 187 -19.81 10.68 -6.27
N SER A 188 -18.63 10.59 -6.88
CA SER A 188 -17.50 9.83 -6.37
C SER A 188 -16.20 10.46 -6.90
N THR A 189 -15.15 10.36 -6.12
CA THR A 189 -13.81 10.82 -6.50
C THR A 189 -12.81 9.69 -6.44
N SER A 190 -11.77 9.78 -7.25
CA SER A 190 -10.69 8.79 -7.26
C SER A 190 -9.86 8.81 -5.97
N LEU A 191 -9.73 9.99 -5.34
CA LEU A 191 -9.09 10.16 -4.03
C LEU A 191 -10.02 10.98 -3.13
N SER A 192 -10.16 10.58 -1.88
CA SER A 192 -10.97 11.29 -0.89
C SER A 192 -10.15 12.27 -0.04
N SER A 193 -8.88 11.99 0.16
CA SER A 193 -7.91 12.81 0.91
C SER A 193 -6.49 12.33 0.62
N GLY A 194 -5.48 13.09 1.04
CA GLY A 194 -4.08 12.71 0.93
C GLY A 194 -3.28 13.57 -0.05
N ILE A 195 -2.21 13.01 -0.58
CA ILE A 195 -1.28 13.68 -1.50
C ILE A 195 -1.33 12.97 -2.85
N GLY A 196 -1.71 13.71 -3.89
CA GLY A 196 -1.82 13.20 -5.25
C GLY A 196 -0.56 13.50 -6.07
N TYR A 197 0.02 12.47 -6.70
CA TYR A 197 1.17 12.61 -7.61
C TYR A 197 0.85 12.01 -8.99
N THR A 198 1.60 12.40 -10.02
CA THR A 198 1.39 11.89 -11.37
C THR A 198 2.17 10.61 -11.64
N ALA A 199 1.78 9.84 -12.65
CA ALA A 199 2.54 8.68 -13.15
C ALA A 199 3.99 9.01 -13.48
N LYS A 200 4.27 10.26 -13.87
CA LYS A 200 5.64 10.73 -14.15
C LYS A 200 6.59 10.57 -12.95
N LEU A 201 6.08 10.69 -11.70
CA LEU A 201 6.91 10.46 -10.50
C LEU A 201 7.27 8.97 -10.38
N THR A 202 6.31 8.08 -10.62
CA THR A 202 6.56 6.63 -10.64
C THR A 202 7.60 6.26 -11.71
N GLU A 203 7.43 6.77 -12.93
CA GLU A 203 8.38 6.56 -14.05
C GLU A 203 9.77 7.05 -13.70
N TYR A 204 9.89 8.26 -13.13
CA TYR A 204 11.15 8.83 -12.68
C TYR A 204 11.86 7.95 -11.64
N ILE A 205 11.14 7.49 -10.61
CA ILE A 205 11.71 6.63 -9.57
C ILE A 205 12.22 5.31 -10.16
N ILE A 206 11.42 4.67 -11.02
CA ILE A 206 11.80 3.40 -11.66
C ILE A 206 13.08 3.59 -12.49
N GLU A 207 13.18 4.68 -13.23
CA GLU A 207 14.36 4.99 -14.06
C GLU A 207 15.60 5.25 -13.20
N GLU A 208 15.50 6.08 -12.16
CA GLU A 208 16.62 6.39 -11.26
C GLU A 208 17.10 5.14 -10.52
N VAL A 209 16.19 4.32 -10.01
CA VAL A 209 16.53 3.05 -9.35
C VAL A 209 17.25 2.11 -10.33
N LYS A 210 16.73 1.93 -11.55
CA LYS A 210 17.37 1.07 -12.57
C LYS A 210 18.76 1.58 -13.00
N ASN A 211 18.96 2.89 -12.95
CA ASN A 211 20.22 3.53 -13.31
C ASN A 211 21.26 3.50 -12.18
N SER A 212 20.87 3.21 -10.95
CA SER A 212 21.79 3.11 -9.81
C SER A 212 22.82 2.00 -9.98
N GLU A 213 23.99 2.17 -9.38
CA GLU A 213 25.08 1.19 -9.48
C GLU A 213 24.74 -0.13 -8.80
N ILE A 214 24.09 -0.09 -7.63
CA ILE A 214 23.69 -1.29 -6.91
C ILE A 214 22.62 -2.10 -7.66
N ALA A 215 21.64 -1.44 -8.26
CA ALA A 215 20.62 -2.13 -9.05
C ALA A 215 21.24 -2.77 -10.30
N LYS A 216 22.15 -2.06 -10.99
CA LYS A 216 22.89 -2.62 -12.12
C LYS A 216 23.75 -3.82 -11.71
N ALA A 217 24.41 -3.75 -10.55
CA ALA A 217 25.20 -4.86 -10.04
C ALA A 217 24.33 -6.09 -9.76
N GLN A 218 23.17 -5.90 -9.08
CA GLN A 218 22.26 -7.01 -8.80
C GLN A 218 21.64 -7.62 -10.05
N LEU A 219 21.35 -6.81 -11.05
CA LEU A 219 20.75 -7.29 -12.31
C LEU A 219 21.80 -7.91 -13.26
N ALA A 220 23.07 -7.52 -13.13
CA ALA A 220 24.18 -8.12 -13.90
C ALA A 220 24.51 -9.55 -13.45
N ASP A 221 24.37 -9.82 -12.16
CA ASP A 221 24.47 -11.18 -11.59
C ASP A 221 23.24 -11.49 -10.72
N THR A 222 22.30 -12.22 -11.30
CA THR A 222 21.06 -12.59 -10.65
C THR A 222 21.21 -13.82 -9.75
N SER A 223 22.38 -14.41 -9.68
CA SER A 223 22.68 -15.60 -8.85
C SER A 223 23.32 -15.24 -7.51
N VAL A 224 23.85 -14.00 -7.36
CA VAL A 224 24.59 -13.54 -6.19
C VAL A 224 23.86 -12.38 -5.51
N ASP A 225 23.81 -12.42 -4.18
CA ASP A 225 23.31 -11.35 -3.34
C ASP A 225 24.34 -10.22 -3.24
N VAL A 226 24.01 -9.02 -3.74
CA VAL A 226 24.91 -7.87 -3.72
C VAL A 226 25.26 -7.36 -2.31
N PHE A 227 24.45 -7.69 -1.31
CA PHE A 227 24.66 -7.26 0.07
C PHE A 227 25.66 -8.15 0.81
N THR A 228 25.69 -9.44 0.50
CA THR A 228 26.54 -10.42 1.18
C THR A 228 27.65 -10.96 0.30
N GLY A 229 27.55 -10.80 -1.02
CA GLY A 229 28.51 -11.34 -2.00
C GLY A 229 28.45 -12.87 -2.13
N VAL A 230 27.40 -13.51 -1.58
CA VAL A 230 27.23 -14.98 -1.63
C VAL A 230 26.05 -15.36 -2.53
N PRO A 231 26.06 -16.56 -3.13
CA PRO A 231 24.95 -17.02 -3.97
C PRO A 231 23.64 -17.10 -3.21
N PHE A 232 22.52 -16.82 -3.90
CA PHE A 232 21.20 -17.09 -3.38
C PHE A 232 20.97 -18.58 -3.22
N ASP A 233 20.34 -18.98 -2.11
CA ASP A 233 19.88 -20.35 -1.93
C ASP A 233 18.57 -20.55 -2.70
N ASN A 234 18.69 -20.78 -4.02
CA ASN A 234 17.52 -20.97 -4.89
C ASN A 234 16.85 -22.33 -4.71
N ASP A 235 17.52 -23.29 -4.01
CA ASP A 235 17.01 -24.64 -3.79
C ASP A 235 17.39 -25.13 -2.37
N ARG A 236 16.60 -24.75 -1.37
CA ARG A 236 16.75 -25.27 0.02
C ARG A 236 16.71 -26.80 0.14
N ASN A 237 16.46 -27.50 -0.96
CA ASN A 237 16.41 -28.97 -1.07
C ASN A 237 17.49 -29.56 -1.96
N THR A 238 18.39 -28.80 -2.56
CA THR A 238 19.51 -29.39 -3.31
C THR A 238 20.51 -29.96 -2.31
N GLU A 239 20.66 -31.29 -2.38
CA GLU A 239 21.77 -31.97 -1.72
C GLU A 239 23.08 -31.37 -2.25
N ILE A 240 23.94 -30.91 -1.37
CA ILE A 240 25.27 -30.41 -1.71
C ILE A 240 26.01 -31.53 -2.43
N THR A 241 26.56 -31.22 -3.58
CA THR A 241 27.28 -32.16 -4.42
C THR A 241 28.79 -32.01 -4.27
N MET A 242 29.57 -33.00 -4.71
CA MET A 242 31.02 -32.88 -4.78
C MET A 242 31.48 -31.78 -5.74
N ASP A 243 30.65 -31.39 -6.72
CA ASP A 243 30.96 -30.28 -7.59
C ASP A 243 30.89 -28.94 -6.83
N ASP A 244 29.94 -28.77 -5.89
CA ASP A 244 29.86 -27.60 -5.01
C ASP A 244 31.07 -27.52 -4.07
N VAL A 245 31.53 -28.67 -3.55
CA VAL A 245 32.75 -28.73 -2.75
C VAL A 245 33.98 -28.37 -3.56
N ASN A 246 34.08 -28.85 -4.81
CA ASN A 246 35.20 -28.56 -5.69
C ASN A 246 35.21 -27.08 -6.12
N ALA A 247 34.04 -26.50 -6.43
CA ALA A 247 33.88 -25.09 -6.72
C ALA A 247 34.30 -24.23 -5.52
N TYR A 248 33.93 -24.62 -4.31
CA TYR A 248 34.37 -23.97 -3.09
C TYR A 248 35.88 -24.04 -2.90
N MET A 249 36.46 -25.21 -3.06
CA MET A 249 37.92 -25.44 -2.95
C MET A 249 38.70 -24.55 -3.95
N ALA A 250 38.13 -24.30 -5.12
CA ALA A 250 38.72 -23.43 -6.14
C ALA A 250 38.74 -21.94 -5.76
N THR A 251 37.87 -21.51 -4.81
CA THR A 251 37.84 -20.12 -4.29
C THR A 251 38.84 -19.86 -3.17
N LEU A 252 39.45 -20.89 -2.61
CA LEU A 252 40.43 -20.80 -1.51
C LEU A 252 41.82 -20.41 -2.04
N SER A 253 42.59 -19.78 -1.15
CA SER A 253 44.02 -19.57 -1.44
C SER A 253 44.75 -20.91 -1.61
N PRO A 254 45.88 -20.95 -2.35
CA PRO A 254 46.65 -22.19 -2.54
C PRO A 254 47.03 -22.89 -1.24
N GLU A 255 47.28 -22.13 -0.17
CA GLU A 255 47.67 -22.64 1.14
C GLU A 255 46.44 -23.25 1.87
N GLU A 256 45.31 -22.58 1.85
CA GLU A 256 44.05 -23.07 2.44
C GLU A 256 43.51 -24.29 1.69
N SER A 257 43.58 -24.29 0.36
CA SER A 257 43.22 -25.43 -0.48
C SER A 257 44.07 -26.65 -0.20
N ALA A 258 45.40 -26.50 -0.07
CA ALA A 258 46.28 -27.60 0.31
C ALA A 258 46.02 -28.15 1.71
N GLN A 259 45.68 -27.26 2.68
CA GLN A 259 45.34 -27.67 4.05
C GLN A 259 44.01 -28.44 4.07
N MET A 260 43.02 -27.99 3.31
CA MET A 260 41.72 -28.62 3.20
C MET A 260 41.80 -29.99 2.51
N GLN A 261 42.61 -30.09 1.42
CA GLN A 261 42.88 -31.36 0.75
C GLN A 261 43.59 -32.38 1.70
N ALA A 262 44.54 -31.91 2.52
CA ALA A 262 45.19 -32.77 3.51
C ALA A 262 44.18 -33.26 4.57
N MET A 263 43.22 -32.40 4.97
CA MET A 263 42.20 -32.77 5.98
C MET A 263 41.16 -33.75 5.43
N THR A 264 40.81 -33.66 4.17
CA THR A 264 39.84 -34.54 3.48
C THR A 264 40.49 -35.80 2.90
N SER A 265 41.81 -35.88 2.91
CA SER A 265 42.55 -37.05 2.40
C SER A 265 42.19 -38.32 3.21
N GLY A 266 41.55 -39.28 2.49
CA GLY A 266 41.12 -40.56 3.09
C GLY A 266 39.65 -40.57 3.58
N MET A 267 38.91 -39.48 3.43
CA MET A 267 37.46 -39.44 3.65
C MET A 267 36.70 -39.93 2.42
N SER A 268 35.52 -40.53 2.63
CA SER A 268 34.59 -40.80 1.55
C SER A 268 33.87 -39.53 1.10
N ASP A 269 33.31 -39.54 -0.11
CA ASP A 269 32.54 -38.40 -0.64
C ASP A 269 31.41 -37.98 0.33
N ASP A 270 30.68 -38.92 0.90
CA ASP A 270 29.66 -38.66 1.93
C ASP A 270 30.19 -37.95 3.17
N GLN A 271 31.40 -38.32 3.64
CA GLN A 271 32.02 -37.67 4.78
C GLN A 271 32.51 -36.25 4.44
N ILE A 272 33.02 -36.06 3.23
CA ILE A 272 33.41 -34.75 2.71
C ILE A 272 32.16 -33.86 2.60
N LEU A 273 31.09 -34.36 1.99
CA LEU A 273 29.81 -33.63 1.86
C LEU A 273 29.25 -33.25 3.23
N GLN A 274 29.28 -34.15 4.20
CA GLN A 274 28.82 -33.88 5.58
C GLN A 274 29.69 -32.81 6.26
N LEU A 275 31.02 -32.86 6.07
CA LEU A 275 31.96 -31.88 6.63
C LEU A 275 31.71 -30.46 6.03
N PHE A 276 31.52 -30.39 4.73
CA PHE A 276 31.35 -29.12 4.02
C PHE A 276 29.91 -28.63 4.06
N SER A 277 28.91 -29.49 4.33
CA SER A 277 27.50 -29.10 4.27
C SER A 277 27.16 -27.92 5.17
N ALA A 278 27.69 -27.89 6.39
CA ALA A 278 27.46 -26.76 7.30
C ALA A 278 28.16 -25.49 6.84
N SER A 279 29.37 -25.60 6.27
CA SER A 279 30.14 -24.45 5.76
C SER A 279 29.59 -23.89 4.44
N LEU A 280 29.12 -24.76 3.54
CA LEU A 280 28.52 -24.35 2.27
C LEU A 280 27.11 -23.78 2.49
N LYS A 281 26.31 -24.37 3.40
CA LYS A 281 25.01 -23.80 3.80
C LYS A 281 25.15 -22.45 4.51
N ALA A 282 26.23 -22.24 5.25
CA ALA A 282 26.53 -20.95 5.88
C ALA A 282 27.01 -19.88 4.87
N ARG A 283 27.30 -20.27 3.63
CA ARG A 283 27.72 -19.38 2.55
C ARG A 283 26.61 -18.99 1.58
N THR A 284 25.39 -19.43 1.81
CA THR A 284 24.22 -18.93 1.08
C THR A 284 23.50 -17.90 1.94
N THR A 285 22.88 -16.95 1.27
CA THR A 285 22.00 -15.97 1.94
C THR A 285 20.58 -16.52 2.02
N ASP A 286 19.85 -16.19 3.10
CA ASP A 286 18.40 -16.42 3.19
C ASP A 286 17.60 -15.47 2.27
N ALA A 287 18.24 -14.44 1.74
CA ALA A 287 17.64 -13.54 0.77
C ALA A 287 17.36 -14.25 -0.57
N THR A 288 16.45 -13.72 -1.33
CA THR A 288 16.17 -14.13 -2.71
C THR A 288 16.39 -12.95 -3.65
N LEU A 289 16.58 -13.21 -4.94
CA LEU A 289 16.66 -12.15 -5.93
C LEU A 289 15.44 -11.22 -5.86
N ASP A 290 14.23 -11.78 -5.69
CA ASP A 290 13.01 -10.99 -5.62
C ASP A 290 12.94 -10.16 -4.32
N SER A 291 13.45 -10.68 -3.20
CA SER A 291 13.56 -9.90 -1.97
C SER A 291 14.54 -8.73 -2.13
N ASN A 292 15.67 -8.94 -2.80
CA ASN A 292 16.63 -7.87 -3.09
C ASN A 292 16.07 -6.84 -4.08
N LYS A 293 15.40 -7.28 -5.14
CA LYS A 293 14.69 -6.36 -6.05
C LYS A 293 13.69 -5.50 -5.30
N SER A 294 12.88 -6.11 -4.43
CA SER A 294 11.91 -5.39 -3.61
C SER A 294 12.58 -4.40 -2.66
N LYS A 295 13.66 -4.82 -1.97
CA LYS A 295 14.44 -3.98 -1.06
C LYS A 295 15.07 -2.77 -1.77
N LEU A 296 15.56 -2.95 -2.98
CA LEU A 296 16.15 -1.92 -3.81
C LEU A 296 15.11 -1.07 -4.58
N GLY A 297 13.84 -1.48 -4.59
CA GLY A 297 12.80 -0.84 -5.38
C GLY A 297 12.92 -1.10 -6.89
N ILE A 298 13.62 -2.18 -7.29
CA ILE A 298 13.77 -2.58 -8.68
C ILE A 298 12.44 -3.16 -9.17
N THR A 299 11.79 -2.44 -10.06
CA THR A 299 10.53 -2.84 -10.70
C THR A 299 10.48 -2.30 -12.12
N ASP A 300 9.42 -2.62 -12.84
CA ASP A 300 9.13 -2.03 -14.14
C ASP A 300 7.63 -1.74 -14.29
N LEU A 301 7.29 -0.98 -15.33
CA LEU A 301 5.89 -0.57 -15.60
C LEU A 301 5.03 -1.71 -16.12
N ASP A 302 5.63 -2.78 -16.64
CA ASP A 302 4.91 -3.90 -17.25
C ASP A 302 4.41 -4.90 -16.19
N THR A 303 4.93 -4.81 -14.96
CA THR A 303 4.55 -5.69 -13.85
C THR A 303 3.99 -4.91 -12.65
N PRO A 304 2.85 -4.21 -12.80
CA PRO A 304 2.25 -3.45 -11.71
C PRO A 304 1.79 -4.39 -10.58
N SER A 305 1.93 -3.95 -9.34
CA SER A 305 1.43 -4.68 -8.16
C SER A 305 -0.09 -4.57 -8.01
N GLN A 306 -0.69 -3.50 -8.55
CA GLN A 306 -2.11 -3.22 -8.51
C GLN A 306 -2.53 -2.50 -9.78
N ILE A 307 -3.73 -2.81 -10.26
CA ILE A 307 -4.38 -2.12 -11.38
C ILE A 307 -5.76 -1.66 -10.91
N ASP A 308 -5.99 -0.36 -10.92
CA ASP A 308 -7.29 0.22 -10.60
C ASP A 308 -8.01 0.63 -11.88
N ILE A 309 -9.25 0.14 -12.05
CA ILE A 309 -10.08 0.41 -13.22
C ILE A 309 -11.26 1.26 -12.80
N TYR A 310 -11.36 2.45 -13.37
CA TYR A 310 -12.45 3.41 -13.16
C TYR A 310 -13.36 3.43 -14.37
N ALA A 311 -14.57 2.88 -14.19
CA ALA A 311 -15.58 2.90 -15.25
C ALA A 311 -16.32 4.24 -15.27
N THR A 312 -16.71 4.72 -16.47
CA THR A 312 -17.45 5.98 -16.66
C THR A 312 -18.89 5.91 -16.17
N ASP A 313 -19.47 4.71 -16.17
CA ASP A 313 -20.85 4.43 -15.77
C ASP A 313 -21.04 2.96 -15.36
N PHE A 314 -22.22 2.62 -14.83
CA PHE A 314 -22.53 1.26 -14.41
C PHE A 314 -22.55 0.25 -15.55
N ASP A 315 -23.02 0.65 -16.74
CA ASP A 315 -23.06 -0.23 -17.92
C ASP A 315 -21.64 -0.58 -18.38
N SER A 316 -20.74 0.39 -18.36
CA SER A 316 -19.32 0.22 -18.67
C SER A 316 -18.64 -0.68 -17.64
N LYS A 317 -18.94 -0.51 -16.36
CA LYS A 317 -18.46 -1.38 -15.27
C LYS A 317 -18.91 -2.82 -15.49
N GLU A 318 -20.20 -3.07 -15.80
CA GLU A 318 -20.71 -4.41 -16.06
C GLU A 318 -20.03 -5.06 -17.26
N LYS A 319 -19.74 -4.30 -18.33
CA LYS A 319 -18.98 -4.77 -19.48
C LYS A 319 -17.56 -5.22 -19.08
N VAL A 320 -16.85 -4.43 -18.28
CA VAL A 320 -15.51 -4.79 -17.77
C VAL A 320 -15.57 -6.09 -16.97
N GLN A 321 -16.54 -6.20 -16.06
CA GLN A 321 -16.74 -7.43 -15.27
C GLN A 321 -17.00 -8.66 -16.14
N ASN A 322 -17.84 -8.51 -17.18
CA ASN A 322 -18.13 -9.61 -18.10
C ASN A 322 -16.89 -10.03 -18.92
N ILE A 323 -16.08 -9.07 -19.37
CA ILE A 323 -14.81 -9.36 -20.06
C ILE A 323 -13.88 -10.17 -19.16
N ILE A 324 -13.70 -9.74 -17.90
CA ILE A 324 -12.85 -10.47 -16.94
C ILE A 324 -13.41 -11.87 -16.67
N LYS A 325 -14.71 -11.99 -16.50
CA LYS A 325 -15.39 -13.27 -16.26
C LYS A 325 -15.21 -14.25 -17.44
N ASP A 326 -15.38 -13.75 -18.66
CA ASP A 326 -15.21 -14.56 -19.87
C ASP A 326 -13.75 -14.99 -20.05
N TYR A 327 -12.80 -14.09 -19.80
CA TYR A 327 -11.38 -14.40 -19.80
C TYR A 327 -11.04 -15.48 -18.75
N ASN A 328 -11.49 -15.30 -17.51
CA ASN A 328 -11.23 -16.24 -16.42
C ASN A 328 -11.79 -17.64 -16.75
N LYS A 329 -12.99 -17.69 -17.34
CA LYS A 329 -13.57 -18.94 -17.77
C LYS A 329 -12.72 -19.65 -18.83
N LEU A 330 -12.21 -18.91 -19.81
CA LEU A 330 -11.31 -19.46 -20.83
C LEU A 330 -10.01 -20.01 -20.22
N GLN A 331 -9.41 -19.29 -19.25
CA GLN A 331 -8.20 -19.75 -18.59
C GLN A 331 -8.45 -21.01 -17.75
N GLN A 332 -9.57 -21.08 -17.04
CA GLN A 332 -9.97 -22.28 -16.28
C GLN A 332 -10.26 -23.47 -17.19
N ASP A 333 -10.97 -23.27 -18.30
CA ASP A 333 -11.26 -24.33 -19.29
C ASP A 333 -9.96 -24.85 -19.92
N ASP A 334 -8.93 -24.03 -20.09
CA ASP A 334 -7.60 -24.39 -20.57
C ASP A 334 -6.68 -25.00 -19.48
N GLY A 335 -7.11 -25.07 -18.22
CA GLY A 335 -6.32 -25.58 -17.10
C GLY A 335 -5.20 -24.66 -16.64
N LYS A 336 -5.30 -23.34 -16.94
CA LYS A 336 -4.32 -22.30 -16.60
C LYS A 336 -4.84 -21.44 -15.44
N GLU A 337 -5.04 -22.06 -14.30
CA GLU A 337 -5.60 -21.37 -13.11
C GLU A 337 -4.73 -20.23 -12.61
N GLU A 338 -3.42 -20.27 -12.87
CA GLU A 338 -2.47 -19.21 -12.54
C GLU A 338 -2.72 -17.89 -13.29
N ASN A 339 -3.44 -17.95 -14.42
CA ASN A 339 -3.76 -16.78 -15.24
C ASN A 339 -5.13 -16.15 -14.87
N VAL A 340 -5.83 -16.70 -13.88
CA VAL A 340 -7.13 -16.16 -13.45
C VAL A 340 -6.96 -14.80 -12.80
N ILE A 341 -7.69 -13.80 -13.31
CA ILE A 341 -7.70 -12.43 -12.77
C ILE A 341 -8.61 -12.39 -11.55
N ASN A 342 -8.03 -12.09 -10.39
CA ASN A 342 -8.77 -11.78 -9.17
C ASN A 342 -8.96 -10.26 -9.06
N TYR A 343 -10.19 -9.84 -8.80
CA TYR A 343 -10.49 -8.42 -8.65
C TYR A 343 -11.49 -8.17 -7.50
N THR A 344 -11.46 -6.96 -6.97
CA THR A 344 -12.43 -6.51 -5.97
C THR A 344 -13.33 -5.44 -6.57
N ASP A 345 -14.63 -5.68 -6.54
CA ASP A 345 -15.64 -4.72 -6.99
C ASP A 345 -16.11 -3.85 -5.82
N TYR A 346 -15.39 -2.77 -5.53
CA TYR A 346 -15.74 -1.84 -4.44
C TYR A 346 -17.11 -1.19 -4.63
N VAL A 347 -17.44 -0.79 -5.86
CA VAL A 347 -18.74 -0.17 -6.17
C VAL A 347 -19.88 -1.16 -5.95
N GLY A 348 -19.71 -2.42 -6.35
CA GLY A 348 -20.69 -3.48 -6.13
C GLY A 348 -20.91 -3.76 -4.65
N ILE A 349 -19.86 -3.79 -3.84
CA ILE A 349 -19.93 -3.96 -2.38
C ILE A 349 -20.71 -2.80 -1.75
N MET A 350 -20.41 -1.55 -2.12
CA MET A 350 -21.11 -0.37 -1.63
C MET A 350 -22.59 -0.38 -2.02
N MET A 351 -22.92 -0.68 -3.29
CA MET A 351 -24.28 -0.74 -3.78
C MET A 351 -25.10 -1.87 -3.14
N SER A 352 -24.46 -2.99 -2.84
CA SER A 352 -25.10 -4.09 -2.08
C SER A 352 -25.50 -3.64 -0.68
N SER A 353 -24.65 -2.88 0.00
CA SER A 353 -24.93 -2.31 1.33
C SER A 353 -26.09 -1.32 1.29
N VAL A 354 -26.09 -0.40 0.31
CA VAL A 354 -27.18 0.56 0.09
C VAL A 354 -28.50 -0.15 -0.21
N SER A 355 -28.48 -1.16 -1.08
CA SER A 355 -29.66 -1.97 -1.41
C SER A 355 -30.23 -2.68 -0.19
N THR A 356 -29.40 -3.17 0.70
CA THR A 356 -29.81 -3.80 1.96
C THR A 356 -30.55 -2.81 2.85
N ILE A 357 -30.03 -1.57 2.98
CA ILE A 357 -30.66 -0.50 3.76
C ILE A 357 -32.03 -0.11 3.15
N ILE A 358 -32.07 0.08 1.82
CA ILE A 358 -33.33 0.42 1.11
C ILE A 358 -34.38 -0.68 1.30
N ASN A 359 -33.98 -1.94 1.19
CA ASN A 359 -34.88 -3.07 1.41
C ASN A 359 -35.41 -3.10 2.85
N ALA A 360 -34.55 -2.87 3.84
CA ALA A 360 -34.94 -2.81 5.24
C ALA A 360 -36.00 -1.71 5.49
N ILE A 361 -35.75 -0.49 4.98
CA ILE A 361 -36.69 0.63 5.05
C ILE A 361 -38.01 0.27 4.35
N SER A 362 -37.94 -0.32 3.15
CA SER A 362 -39.11 -0.73 2.38
C SER A 362 -39.97 -1.76 3.14
N TYR A 363 -39.36 -2.76 3.75
CA TYR A 363 -40.11 -3.74 4.58
C TYR A 363 -40.79 -3.08 5.77
N VAL A 364 -40.14 -2.13 6.44
CA VAL A 364 -40.74 -1.38 7.55
C VAL A 364 -41.96 -0.57 7.05
N LEU A 365 -41.84 0.13 5.93
CA LEU A 365 -42.95 0.88 5.34
C LEU A 365 -44.12 -0.03 4.94
N ILE A 366 -43.83 -1.18 4.30
CA ILE A 366 -44.84 -2.17 3.93
C ILE A 366 -45.58 -2.67 5.20
N ALA A 367 -44.84 -2.95 6.29
CA ALA A 367 -45.43 -3.37 7.56
C ALA A 367 -46.37 -2.30 8.14
N PHE A 368 -45.98 -1.02 8.13
CA PHE A 368 -46.86 0.07 8.59
C PHE A 368 -48.10 0.22 7.71
N VAL A 369 -48.00 0.12 6.39
CA VAL A 369 -49.16 0.15 5.50
C VAL A 369 -50.09 -1.03 5.74
N ALA A 370 -49.55 -2.23 5.90
CA ALA A 370 -50.34 -3.43 6.20
C ALA A 370 -51.11 -3.28 7.54
N ILE A 371 -50.45 -2.81 8.58
CA ILE A 371 -51.12 -2.55 9.88
C ILE A 371 -52.23 -1.49 9.74
N SER A 372 -51.95 -0.40 9.02
CA SER A 372 -52.93 0.67 8.78
C SER A 372 -54.15 0.15 8.03
N LEU A 373 -53.96 -0.71 7.02
CA LEU A 373 -55.05 -1.33 6.26
C LEU A 373 -55.92 -2.25 7.14
N ILE A 374 -55.28 -3.06 8.01
CA ILE A 374 -55.97 -3.94 8.96
C ILE A 374 -56.84 -3.10 9.91
N VAL A 375 -56.27 -2.06 10.53
CA VAL A 375 -56.97 -1.17 11.45
C VAL A 375 -58.12 -0.46 10.73
N SER A 376 -57.89 0.05 9.52
CA SER A 376 -58.93 0.70 8.72
C SER A 376 -60.08 -0.28 8.39
N SER A 377 -59.78 -1.52 8.00
CA SER A 377 -60.78 -2.55 7.70
C SER A 377 -61.62 -2.89 8.92
N ILE A 378 -60.99 -3.04 10.08
CA ILE A 378 -61.70 -3.28 11.37
C ILE A 378 -62.64 -2.10 11.70
N MET A 379 -62.16 -0.85 11.58
CA MET A 379 -62.96 0.34 11.84
C MET A 379 -64.17 0.45 10.90
N ILE A 380 -63.97 0.17 9.59
CA ILE A 380 -65.07 0.14 8.62
C ILE A 380 -66.08 -0.92 9.01
N GLY A 381 -65.62 -2.13 9.38
CA GLY A 381 -66.51 -3.21 9.85
C GLY A 381 -67.32 -2.82 11.08
N ILE A 382 -66.71 -2.18 12.08
CA ILE A 382 -67.39 -1.72 13.28
C ILE A 382 -68.44 -0.63 12.96
N ILE A 383 -68.07 0.36 12.12
CA ILE A 383 -68.99 1.45 11.75
C ILE A 383 -70.21 0.88 10.98
N THR A 384 -69.93 -0.01 10.02
CA THR A 384 -71.00 -0.67 9.25
C THR A 384 -71.93 -1.50 10.16
N TYR A 385 -71.38 -2.27 11.09
CA TYR A 385 -72.14 -3.07 12.05
C TYR A 385 -73.05 -2.19 12.95
N ILE A 386 -72.51 -1.09 13.48
CA ILE A 386 -73.25 -0.14 14.30
C ILE A 386 -74.38 0.55 13.49
N SER A 387 -74.11 0.90 12.24
CA SER A 387 -75.07 1.52 11.33
C SER A 387 -76.24 0.58 11.03
N VAL A 388 -76.02 -0.68 10.74
CA VAL A 388 -76.99 -1.70 10.49
C VAL A 388 -77.85 -1.95 11.76
N LEU A 389 -77.25 -2.06 12.93
CA LEU A 389 -77.92 -2.20 14.20
C LEU A 389 -78.87 -1.00 14.52
N LYS A 390 -78.42 0.23 14.21
CA LYS A 390 -79.26 1.42 14.36
C LYS A 390 -80.45 1.42 13.42
N GLU A 391 -80.31 0.91 12.22
CA GLU A 391 -81.43 0.84 11.26
C GLU A 391 -82.46 -0.25 11.61
N LEU A 392 -81.94 -1.42 12.02
CA LEU A 392 -82.80 -2.49 12.54
C LEU A 392 -83.66 -2.04 13.75
N ARG A 393 -83.05 -1.29 14.68
CA ARG A 393 -83.81 -0.72 15.83
C ARG A 393 -84.89 0.32 15.45
N LYS A 394 -84.74 1.01 14.33
CA LYS A 394 -85.72 1.94 13.80
C LYS A 394 -86.87 1.25 13.12
N LEU A 395 -86.72 0.01 12.70
CA LEU A 395 -87.80 -0.82 12.10
C LEU A 395 -88.59 -1.59 13.13
N GLU A 396 -88.16 -1.67 14.38
CA GLU A 396 -88.91 -2.29 15.55
C GLU A 396 -89.84 -1.33 16.30
N TYR A 397 -89.81 -0.02 15.95
CA TYR A 397 -90.76 1.00 16.46
C TYR A 397 -91.63 1.51 15.31
#